data_035da6a9556dfdd1d9d2b2cfc80ee1f4
#
_entry.id   035da6a9556dfdd1d9d2b2cfc80ee1f4
#
_cell.length_a   1.000
_cell.length_b   1.000
_cell.length_c   1.000
_cell.angle_alpha   90.00
_cell.angle_beta   90.00
_cell.angle_gamma   90.00
#
_symmetry.space_group_name_H-M   'P 1'
#
loop_
_entity.id
_entity.type
_entity.pdbx_description
1 polymer ?
#
loop_
_entity_poly.entity_id
_entity_poly.type
_entity_poly.pdbx_seq_one_letter_code
_entity_poly.pdbx_strand_id
1 'polypeptide(L)'
;MEQPLSGNSIYRRKTNFNESDVKLISGASLRVLLEIDGKRNLAEIGRRLGMPADEVARSVKELERQDLIALFEPRVPVEWLQRIQGLIVKILGPLGEFVLIEKIEAMGHTAEDFPLRLFPALTDDLCSEIKNPEMAAAFRRRMSELMQTQESPAA
;
A
#
# COMPACT_ATOMS: atom_id res chain seq x y z
N MET A 1 -0.99 18.61 -7.33
CA MET A 1 0.35 18.16 -7.75
C MET A 1 0.29 16.69 -8.13
N GLU A 2 0.56 16.41 -9.38
CA GLU A 2 0.69 15.03 -9.80
C GLU A 2 1.98 14.45 -9.21
N GLN A 3 1.87 13.38 -8.45
CA GLN A 3 3.05 12.66 -8.01
C GLN A 3 3.69 11.99 -9.23
N PRO A 4 5.03 12.08 -9.34
CA PRO A 4 5.71 11.38 -10.43
C PRO A 4 5.44 9.88 -10.33
N LEU A 5 5.13 9.25 -11.46
CA LEU A 5 4.90 7.82 -11.53
C LEU A 5 6.19 7.07 -11.18
N SER A 6 6.11 6.26 -10.14
CA SER A 6 7.22 5.39 -9.74
C SER A 6 7.10 4.04 -10.44
N GLY A 7 8.23 3.47 -10.87
CA GLY A 7 8.26 2.10 -11.37
C GLY A 7 7.73 1.06 -10.39
N ASN A 8 7.71 1.39 -9.11
CA ASN A 8 7.18 0.52 -8.05
C ASN A 8 5.66 0.62 -7.87
N SER A 9 4.99 1.55 -8.57
CA SER A 9 3.54 1.73 -8.47
C SER A 9 2.80 0.52 -9.02
N ILE A 10 1.74 0.12 -8.34
CA ILE A 10 0.87 -0.98 -8.72
C ILE A 10 -0.52 -0.41 -9.00
N TYR A 11 -1.12 -0.81 -10.11
CA TYR A 11 -2.45 -0.36 -10.52
C TYR A 11 -3.41 -1.54 -10.60
N ARG A 12 -4.70 -1.23 -10.46
CA ARG A 12 -5.80 -2.17 -10.66
C ARG A 12 -6.67 -1.71 -11.80
N ARG A 13 -7.21 -2.66 -12.56
CA ARG A 13 -8.27 -2.37 -13.52
C ARG A 13 -9.56 -2.10 -12.77
N LYS A 14 -10.29 -1.07 -13.19
CA LYS A 14 -11.64 -0.82 -12.68
C LYS A 14 -12.61 -1.79 -13.32
N THR A 15 -13.53 -2.34 -12.54
CA THR A 15 -14.46 -3.38 -12.98
C THR A 15 -15.82 -2.83 -13.41
N ASN A 16 -16.08 -1.55 -13.18
CA ASN A 16 -17.37 -0.93 -13.49
C ASN A 16 -17.36 -0.31 -14.89
N PHE A 17 -17.24 -1.17 -15.90
CA PHE A 17 -17.40 -0.71 -17.29
C PHE A 17 -18.87 -0.87 -17.68
N ASN A 18 -19.52 0.24 -18.01
CA ASN A 18 -20.77 0.19 -18.74
C ASN A 18 -20.42 -0.05 -20.22
N GLU A 19 -21.11 -0.98 -20.85
CA GLU A 19 -20.91 -1.27 -22.27
C GLU A 19 -21.08 -0.04 -23.16
N SER A 20 -21.76 0.99 -22.65
CA SER A 20 -21.94 2.27 -23.33
C SER A 20 -20.69 3.18 -23.27
N ASP A 21 -19.72 2.87 -22.42
CA ASP A 21 -18.50 3.67 -22.26
C ASP A 21 -17.35 3.11 -23.11
N VAL A 22 -17.58 2.94 -24.40
CA VAL A 22 -16.52 2.55 -25.33
C VAL A 22 -15.53 3.70 -25.43
N LYS A 23 -14.35 3.49 -24.85
CA LYS A 23 -13.29 4.49 -24.84
C LYS A 23 -12.21 4.12 -25.84
N LEU A 24 -11.81 5.12 -26.64
CA LEU A 24 -10.72 4.90 -27.58
C LEU A 24 -9.40 5.08 -26.86
N ILE A 25 -8.61 4.01 -26.84
CA ILE A 25 -7.26 4.02 -26.28
C ILE A 25 -6.27 3.55 -27.34
N SER A 26 -5.02 3.97 -27.22
CA SER A 26 -3.95 3.53 -28.14
C SER A 26 -3.67 2.04 -27.97
N GLY A 27 -3.04 1.43 -28.97
CA GLY A 27 -2.60 0.04 -28.88
C GLY A 27 -1.61 -0.18 -27.74
N ALA A 28 -0.72 0.78 -27.51
CA ALA A 28 0.22 0.73 -26.40
C ALA A 28 -0.50 0.72 -25.06
N SER A 29 -1.50 1.60 -24.88
CA SER A 29 -2.30 1.64 -23.65
C SER A 29 -3.10 0.36 -23.43
N LEU A 30 -3.64 -0.23 -24.51
CA LEU A 30 -4.34 -1.51 -24.41
C LEU A 30 -3.41 -2.62 -23.92
N ARG A 31 -2.19 -2.67 -24.42
CA ARG A 31 -1.19 -3.67 -24.00
C ARG A 31 -0.87 -3.50 -22.51
N VAL A 32 -0.68 -2.27 -22.05
CA VAL A 32 -0.45 -1.98 -20.63
C VAL A 32 -1.65 -2.39 -19.79
N LEU A 33 -2.87 -2.05 -20.24
CA LEU A 33 -4.10 -2.39 -19.52
C LEU A 33 -4.23 -3.91 -19.31
N LEU A 34 -3.90 -4.70 -20.33
CA LEU A 34 -3.99 -6.16 -20.26
C LEU A 34 -2.98 -6.77 -19.27
N GLU A 35 -1.86 -6.10 -19.03
CA GLU A 35 -0.85 -6.55 -18.06
C GLU A 35 -1.10 -6.06 -16.63
N ILE A 36 -2.01 -5.11 -16.43
CA ILE A 36 -2.36 -4.61 -15.10
C ILE A 36 -3.25 -5.63 -14.38
N ASP A 37 -2.71 -6.24 -13.33
CA ASP A 37 -3.38 -7.31 -12.59
C ASP A 37 -3.53 -7.02 -11.08
N GLY A 38 -3.12 -5.83 -10.62
CA GLY A 38 -3.14 -5.48 -9.21
C GLY A 38 -1.98 -6.05 -8.40
N LYS A 39 -1.01 -6.69 -9.07
CA LYS A 39 0.16 -7.31 -8.44
C LYS A 39 1.48 -6.83 -9.03
N ARG A 40 1.55 -6.71 -10.36
CA ARG A 40 2.75 -6.24 -11.04
C ARG A 40 2.90 -4.74 -10.93
N ASN A 41 4.10 -4.28 -10.66
CA ASN A 41 4.41 -2.85 -10.72
C ASN A 41 4.69 -2.42 -12.16
N LEU A 42 4.79 -1.11 -12.37
CA LEU A 42 4.98 -0.57 -13.72
C LEU A 42 6.31 -0.99 -14.34
N ALA A 43 7.36 -1.13 -13.55
CA ALA A 43 8.66 -1.59 -14.05
C ALA A 43 8.57 -3.01 -14.61
N GLU A 44 7.86 -3.90 -13.92
CA GLU A 44 7.65 -5.27 -14.38
C GLU A 44 6.83 -5.32 -15.67
N ILE A 45 5.78 -4.51 -15.75
CA ILE A 45 4.93 -4.42 -16.95
C ILE A 45 5.76 -3.94 -18.13
N GLY A 46 6.59 -2.91 -17.94
CA GLY A 46 7.47 -2.42 -19.00
C GLY A 46 8.44 -3.48 -19.51
N ARG A 47 9.03 -4.25 -18.61
CA ARG A 47 9.93 -5.34 -18.97
C ARG A 47 9.23 -6.44 -19.76
N ARG A 48 8.02 -6.82 -19.33
CA ARG A 48 7.24 -7.86 -20.01
C ARG A 48 6.82 -7.46 -21.42
N LEU A 49 6.54 -6.18 -21.63
CA LEU A 49 6.09 -5.64 -22.91
C LEU A 49 7.24 -5.14 -23.79
N GLY A 50 8.45 -5.03 -23.23
CA GLY A 50 9.58 -4.44 -23.93
C GLY A 50 9.40 -2.94 -24.16
N MET A 51 8.67 -2.26 -23.27
CA MET A 51 8.38 -0.83 -23.37
C MET A 51 9.27 -0.02 -22.44
N PRO A 52 9.79 1.13 -22.89
CA PRO A 52 10.53 2.04 -22.03
C PRO A 52 9.63 2.62 -20.93
N ALA A 53 10.22 3.03 -19.80
CA ALA A 53 9.48 3.54 -18.66
C ALA A 53 8.63 4.76 -19.01
N ASP A 54 9.11 5.67 -19.86
CA ASP A 54 8.37 6.85 -20.29
C ASP A 54 7.14 6.51 -21.14
N GLU A 55 7.23 5.47 -21.96
CA GLU A 55 6.11 4.99 -22.77
C GLU A 55 5.05 4.33 -21.88
N VAL A 56 5.47 3.51 -20.90
CA VAL A 56 4.55 2.95 -19.90
C VAL A 56 3.86 4.07 -19.12
N ALA A 57 4.60 5.09 -18.69
CA ALA A 57 4.03 6.23 -17.95
C ALA A 57 2.97 6.98 -18.77
N ARG A 58 3.22 7.20 -20.07
CA ARG A 58 2.23 7.85 -20.95
C ARG A 58 0.97 7.01 -21.10
N SER A 59 1.12 5.70 -21.26
CA SER A 59 -0.01 4.77 -21.35
C SER A 59 -0.83 4.75 -20.06
N VAL A 60 -0.17 4.74 -18.90
CA VAL A 60 -0.83 4.79 -17.59
C VAL A 60 -1.63 6.09 -17.43
N LYS A 61 -1.06 7.24 -17.81
CA LYS A 61 -1.76 8.52 -17.76
C LYS A 61 -3.00 8.53 -18.65
N GLU A 62 -2.91 7.95 -19.84
CA GLU A 62 -4.07 7.82 -20.73
C GLU A 62 -5.16 6.95 -20.08
N LEU A 63 -4.77 5.81 -19.51
CA LEU A 63 -5.71 4.89 -18.84
C LEU A 63 -6.36 5.53 -17.61
N GLU A 64 -5.60 6.33 -16.84
CA GLU A 64 -6.14 7.08 -15.71
C GLU A 64 -7.15 8.14 -16.16
N ARG A 65 -6.83 8.89 -17.22
CA ARG A 65 -7.75 9.89 -17.78
C ARG A 65 -9.05 9.27 -18.27
N GLN A 66 -8.99 8.06 -18.79
CA GLN A 66 -10.16 7.32 -19.25
C GLN A 66 -10.87 6.57 -18.11
N ASP A 67 -10.38 6.71 -16.88
CA ASP A 67 -10.96 6.08 -15.68
C ASP A 67 -11.01 4.54 -15.76
N LEU A 68 -10.03 3.95 -16.43
CA LEU A 68 -9.93 2.49 -16.62
C LEU A 68 -9.12 1.80 -15.53
N ILE A 69 -8.23 2.52 -14.87
CA ILE A 69 -7.36 2.00 -13.82
C ILE A 69 -7.32 2.94 -12.61
N ALA A 70 -6.99 2.37 -11.46
CA ALA A 70 -6.77 3.14 -10.24
C ALA A 70 -5.48 2.65 -9.57
N LEU A 71 -4.77 3.58 -8.93
CA LEU A 71 -3.59 3.23 -8.15
C LEU A 71 -4.00 2.31 -7.02
N PHE A 72 -3.31 1.18 -6.92
CA PHE A 72 -3.52 0.22 -5.83
C PHE A 72 -2.50 0.50 -4.73
N GLU A 73 -2.97 0.77 -3.55
CA GLU A 73 -2.13 0.96 -2.38
C GLU A 73 -2.42 -0.17 -1.39
N PRO A 74 -1.44 -1.09 -1.13
CA PRO A 74 -1.62 -2.14 -0.15
C PRO A 74 -1.90 -1.56 1.24
N ARG A 75 -2.83 -2.18 1.96
CA ARG A 75 -3.21 -1.77 3.32
C ARG A 75 -2.63 -2.75 4.33
N VAL A 76 -2.41 -2.23 5.54
CA VAL A 76 -2.08 -3.10 6.67
C VAL A 76 -3.31 -3.97 6.99
N PRO A 77 -3.15 -5.30 7.06
CA PRO A 77 -4.27 -6.18 7.41
C PRO A 77 -4.84 -5.84 8.79
N VAL A 78 -6.15 -5.91 8.94
CA VAL A 78 -6.84 -5.61 10.20
C VAL A 78 -6.33 -6.51 11.33
N GLU A 79 -6.02 -7.76 11.03
CA GLU A 79 -5.48 -8.71 11.99
C GLU A 79 -4.15 -8.24 12.58
N TRP A 80 -3.32 -7.56 11.80
CA TRP A 80 -2.07 -6.99 12.29
C TRP A 80 -2.34 -5.86 13.28
N LEU A 81 -3.28 -4.98 12.95
CA LEU A 81 -3.65 -3.88 13.83
C LEU A 81 -4.23 -4.39 15.14
N GLN A 82 -5.00 -5.47 15.11
CA GLN A 82 -5.51 -6.11 16.32
C GLN A 82 -4.38 -6.67 17.19
N ARG A 83 -3.38 -7.29 16.58
CA ARG A 83 -2.19 -7.79 17.31
C ARG A 83 -1.37 -6.66 17.90
N ILE A 84 -1.19 -5.59 17.14
CA ILE A 84 -0.49 -4.39 17.61
C ILE A 84 -1.22 -3.77 18.80
N GLN A 85 -2.55 -3.66 18.70
CA GLN A 85 -3.38 -3.16 19.79
C GLN A 85 -3.19 -3.99 21.06
N GLY A 86 -3.22 -5.31 20.93
CA GLY A 86 -2.98 -6.21 22.06
C GLY A 86 -1.60 -6.02 22.70
N LEU A 87 -0.57 -5.85 21.88
CA LEU A 87 0.80 -5.62 22.35
C LEU A 87 0.94 -4.25 23.04
N ILE A 88 0.39 -3.21 22.44
CA ILE A 88 0.50 -1.86 22.96
C ILE A 88 -0.29 -1.71 24.28
N VAL A 89 -1.44 -2.37 24.40
CA VAL A 89 -2.23 -2.39 25.63
C VAL A 89 -1.46 -3.08 26.77
N LYS A 90 -0.74 -4.15 26.46
CA LYS A 90 0.11 -4.83 27.46
C LYS A 90 1.25 -3.96 27.94
N ILE A 91 1.79 -3.10 27.07
CA ILE A 91 2.94 -2.25 27.39
C ILE A 91 2.51 -0.94 28.05
N LEU A 92 1.51 -0.27 27.49
CA LEU A 92 1.08 1.06 27.93
C LEU A 92 -0.17 1.04 28.80
N GLY A 93 -0.81 -0.13 28.99
CA GLY A 93 -2.07 -0.24 29.72
C GLY A 93 -3.28 0.09 28.84
N PRO A 94 -4.46 0.30 29.46
CA PRO A 94 -5.71 0.51 28.73
C PRO A 94 -5.70 1.69 27.76
N LEU A 95 -4.84 2.67 28.00
CA LEU A 95 -4.71 3.84 27.12
C LEU A 95 -3.98 3.51 25.81
N GLY A 96 -3.35 2.35 25.71
CA GLY A 96 -2.62 1.93 24.51
C GLY A 96 -3.47 1.90 23.25
N GLU A 97 -4.74 1.52 23.38
CA GLU A 97 -5.67 1.54 22.25
C GLU A 97 -5.86 2.95 21.70
N PHE A 98 -6.03 3.93 22.57
CA PHE A 98 -6.17 5.32 22.15
C PHE A 98 -4.90 5.86 21.50
N VAL A 99 -3.74 5.48 22.02
CA VAL A 99 -2.45 5.87 21.44
C VAL A 99 -2.33 5.37 20.01
N LEU A 100 -2.68 4.10 19.78
CA LEU A 100 -2.63 3.51 18.42
C LEU A 100 -3.56 4.27 17.47
N ILE A 101 -4.81 4.50 17.85
CA ILE A 101 -5.78 5.22 17.03
C ILE A 101 -5.30 6.64 16.75
N GLU A 102 -4.82 7.34 17.77
CA GLU A 102 -4.31 8.69 17.64
C GLU A 102 -3.17 8.79 16.65
N LYS A 103 -2.22 7.83 16.67
CA LYS A 103 -1.10 7.81 15.73
C LYS A 103 -1.57 7.58 14.30
N ILE A 104 -2.51 6.65 14.10
CA ILE A 104 -3.08 6.38 12.78
C ILE A 104 -3.81 7.60 12.23
N GLU A 105 -4.64 8.25 13.06
CA GLU A 105 -5.37 9.47 12.67
C GLU A 105 -4.43 10.64 12.39
N ALA A 106 -3.35 10.78 13.16
CA ALA A 106 -2.35 11.81 12.93
C ALA A 106 -1.65 11.67 11.56
N MET A 107 -1.61 10.46 11.02
CA MET A 107 -1.09 10.19 9.67
C MET A 107 -2.14 10.38 8.57
N GLY A 108 -3.36 10.80 8.93
CA GLY A 108 -4.44 11.08 7.98
C GLY A 108 -5.24 9.86 7.53
N HIS A 109 -5.21 8.78 8.32
CA HIS A 109 -5.87 7.51 7.96
C HIS A 109 -6.72 6.96 9.10
N THR A 110 -7.47 5.91 8.78
CA THR A 110 -8.20 5.11 9.76
C THR A 110 -7.58 3.71 9.84
N ALA A 111 -8.00 2.93 10.83
CA ALA A 111 -7.52 1.54 10.96
C ALA A 111 -7.89 0.68 9.75
N GLU A 112 -8.99 1.00 9.07
CA GLU A 112 -9.49 0.22 7.93
C GLU A 112 -8.75 0.52 6.62
N ASP A 113 -8.20 1.73 6.48
CA ASP A 113 -7.54 2.16 5.25
C ASP A 113 -6.05 2.48 5.43
N PHE A 114 -5.44 2.02 6.51
CA PHE A 114 -4.06 2.37 6.84
C PHE A 114 -3.07 1.75 5.84
N PRO A 115 -2.28 2.57 5.11
CA PRO A 115 -1.40 2.05 4.08
C PRO A 115 -0.21 1.28 4.64
N LEU A 116 0.15 0.18 3.98
CA LEU A 116 1.30 -0.63 4.38
C LEU A 116 2.62 0.16 4.33
N ARG A 117 2.75 1.13 3.41
CA ARG A 117 3.95 1.98 3.30
C ARG A 117 4.21 2.82 4.55
N LEU A 118 3.18 3.10 5.34
CA LEU A 118 3.30 3.88 6.57
C LEU A 118 3.56 3.02 7.81
N PHE A 119 3.60 1.70 7.65
CA PHE A 119 3.82 0.78 8.77
C PHE A 119 5.15 1.04 9.50
N PRO A 120 6.29 1.27 8.82
CA PRO A 120 7.54 1.62 9.52
C PRO A 120 7.43 2.91 10.33
N ALA A 121 6.77 3.94 9.79
CA ALA A 121 6.56 5.21 10.50
C ALA A 121 5.67 5.02 11.72
N LEU A 122 4.62 4.21 11.60
CA LEU A 122 3.75 3.87 12.74
C LEU A 122 4.55 3.13 13.83
N THR A 123 5.41 2.21 13.43
CA THR A 123 6.30 1.50 14.37
C THR A 123 7.17 2.46 15.14
N ASP A 124 7.81 3.41 14.45
CA ASP A 124 8.67 4.41 15.08
C ASP A 124 7.89 5.29 16.06
N ASP A 125 6.70 5.74 15.67
CA ASP A 125 5.86 6.59 16.51
C ASP A 125 5.40 5.84 17.77
N LEU A 126 5.00 4.58 17.63
CA LEU A 126 4.60 3.77 18.78
C LEU A 126 5.77 3.47 19.69
N CYS A 127 6.95 3.18 19.14
CA CYS A 127 8.15 2.97 19.94
C CYS A 127 8.54 4.21 20.75
N SER A 128 8.29 5.40 20.23
CA SER A 128 8.57 6.65 20.95
C SER A 128 7.70 6.82 22.20
N GLU A 129 6.56 6.18 22.27
CA GLU A 129 5.66 6.20 23.42
C GLU A 129 6.05 5.19 24.50
N ILE A 130 6.95 4.25 24.18
CA ILE A 130 7.41 3.23 25.11
C ILE A 130 8.67 3.72 25.82
N LYS A 131 8.56 3.97 27.11
CA LYS A 131 9.66 4.55 27.92
C LYS A 131 10.80 3.56 28.16
N ASN A 132 10.48 2.27 28.32
CA ASN A 132 11.48 1.24 28.60
C ASN A 132 12.14 0.81 27.28
N PRO A 133 13.49 1.01 27.12
CA PRO A 133 14.19 0.68 25.88
C PRO A 133 14.12 -0.81 25.50
N GLU A 134 14.09 -1.70 26.48
CA GLU A 134 14.01 -3.14 26.22
C GLU A 134 12.63 -3.52 25.67
N MET A 135 11.59 -2.92 26.22
CA MET A 135 10.21 -3.14 25.75
C MET A 135 9.99 -2.54 24.37
N ALA A 136 10.58 -1.35 24.13
CA ALA A 136 10.52 -0.72 22.80
C ALA A 136 11.23 -1.59 21.75
N ALA A 137 12.39 -2.14 22.07
CA ALA A 137 13.13 -3.03 21.18
C ALA A 137 12.36 -4.31 20.90
N ALA A 138 11.75 -4.89 21.92
CA ALA A 138 10.92 -6.11 21.76
C ALA A 138 9.69 -5.82 20.89
N PHE A 139 9.04 -4.68 21.09
CA PHE A 139 7.90 -4.26 20.29
C PHE A 139 8.30 -4.07 18.82
N ARG A 140 9.41 -3.38 18.57
CA ARG A 140 9.93 -3.16 17.21
C ARG A 140 10.22 -4.49 16.51
N ARG A 141 10.76 -5.46 17.23
CA ARG A 141 11.02 -6.79 16.70
C ARG A 141 9.73 -7.49 16.27
N ARG A 142 8.69 -7.42 17.11
CA ARG A 142 7.38 -7.98 16.77
C ARG A 142 6.76 -7.36 15.54
N MET A 143 6.89 -6.03 15.40
CA MET A 143 6.42 -5.32 14.22
C MET A 143 7.16 -5.78 12.96
N SER A 144 8.48 -5.93 13.06
CA SER A 144 9.30 -6.44 11.94
C SER A 144 8.93 -7.86 11.55
N GLU A 145 8.61 -8.72 12.50
CA GLU A 145 8.18 -10.08 12.24
C GLU A 145 6.86 -10.12 11.44
N LEU A 146 5.92 -9.21 11.74
CA LEU A 146 4.69 -9.10 10.97
C LEU A 146 4.97 -8.73 9.50
N MET A 147 5.89 -7.81 9.28
CA MET A 147 6.30 -7.42 7.91
C MET A 147 6.94 -8.59 7.16
N GLN A 148 7.81 -9.34 7.82
CA GLN A 148 8.50 -10.48 7.20
C GLN A 148 7.54 -11.61 6.82
N THR A 149 6.52 -11.84 7.63
CA THR A 149 5.53 -12.89 7.37
C THR A 149 4.80 -12.64 6.04
N GLN A 150 4.63 -11.38 5.64
CA GLN A 150 3.98 -11.04 4.38
C GLN A 150 4.92 -11.12 3.19
N GLU A 151 6.21 -10.89 3.37
CA GLU A 151 7.22 -10.97 2.31
C GLU A 151 7.53 -12.41 1.90
N SER A 152 7.20 -13.37 2.74
CA SER A 152 7.33 -14.79 2.44
C SER A 152 6.00 -15.28 1.87
N PRO A 153 5.82 -15.36 0.53
CA PRO A 153 4.60 -15.95 0.01
C PRO A 153 4.55 -17.39 0.49
N ALA A 154 3.50 -17.73 1.18
CA ALA A 154 3.22 -19.13 1.49
C ALA A 154 3.20 -19.87 0.15
N ALA A 155 4.17 -20.74 -0.01
CA ALA A 155 4.24 -21.60 -1.18
C ALA A 155 2.95 -22.42 -1.30
#